data_79feec8681c14cb0018e454c8f2b1402
#
_entry.id   79feec8681c14cb0018e454c8f2b1402
#
_cell.length_a   1.000
_cell.length_b   1.000
_cell.length_c   1.000
_cell.angle_alpha   90.00
_cell.angle_beta   90.00
_cell.angle_gamma   90.00
#
_symmetry.space_group_name_H-M   'P 1'
#
loop_
_entity.id
_entity.type
_entity.pdbx_description
1 polymer ?
#
loop_
_entity_poly.entity_id
_entity_poly.type
_entity_poly.pdbx_seq_one_letter_code
_entity_poly.pdbx_strand_id
1 'polypeptide(L)'
;MADTTISALPATTPNSTAVVPFSQGGVTYAGPLSSLAAGSLVTNGAWTPLIDTEDGISSPVITYSIQQGNYTKINNLVFITGWMRGVVNSRGGSSKRMFISGLPFDGNSTYNTVSPISIGSNIGFVNTPRALIVYGSGINAFRPNEARIFMLRWDTFNAAIANTEDMNVNDLPAIGSTFDLQFAGTYIGKQ
;
A
#
# COMPACT_ATOMS: atom_id res chain seq x y z
N MET A 1 26.83 -24.09 -42.29
CA MET A 1 26.97 -23.79 -40.85
C MET A 1 26.05 -24.74 -40.10
N ALA A 2 26.56 -25.49 -39.16
CA ALA A 2 25.72 -26.37 -38.35
C ALA A 2 24.90 -25.49 -37.39
N ASP A 3 23.59 -25.63 -37.44
CA ASP A 3 22.66 -24.96 -36.53
C ASP A 3 22.76 -25.63 -35.17
N THR A 4 23.40 -24.97 -34.22
CA THR A 4 23.51 -25.49 -32.85
C THR A 4 22.22 -25.23 -32.13
N THR A 5 21.37 -26.20 -31.93
CA THR A 5 20.14 -26.09 -31.17
C THR A 5 20.45 -25.71 -29.72
N ILE A 6 19.60 -24.82 -29.14
CA ILE A 6 19.74 -24.34 -27.76
C ILE A 6 19.81 -25.48 -26.74
N SER A 7 19.19 -26.62 -27.04
CA SER A 7 19.23 -27.87 -26.25
C SER A 7 20.60 -28.52 -26.15
N ALA A 8 21.54 -28.16 -27.02
CA ALA A 8 22.90 -28.69 -27.02
C ALA A 8 23.90 -27.88 -26.19
N LEU A 9 23.44 -26.75 -25.59
CA LEU A 9 24.28 -25.97 -24.70
C LEU A 9 24.38 -26.64 -23.33
N PRO A 10 25.58 -26.70 -22.74
CA PRO A 10 25.74 -27.26 -21.42
C PRO A 10 24.93 -26.40 -20.39
N ALA A 11 24.17 -27.08 -19.53
CA ALA A 11 23.46 -26.45 -18.45
C ALA A 11 24.49 -25.97 -17.41
N THR A 12 24.89 -24.73 -17.51
CA THR A 12 25.72 -24.06 -16.49
C THR A 12 24.88 -23.09 -15.68
N THR A 13 25.10 -23.05 -14.38
CA THR A 13 24.47 -22.01 -13.52
C THR A 13 25.01 -20.65 -13.95
N PRO A 14 24.17 -19.70 -14.40
CA PRO A 14 24.62 -18.36 -14.74
C PRO A 14 25.28 -17.71 -13.54
N ASN A 15 26.46 -17.17 -13.69
CA ASN A 15 27.11 -16.35 -12.68
C ASN A 15 26.88 -14.86 -12.96
N SER A 16 27.23 -14.00 -12.02
CA SER A 16 27.06 -12.55 -12.15
C SER A 16 27.83 -11.91 -13.31
N THR A 17 28.78 -12.62 -13.89
CA THR A 17 29.59 -12.18 -15.04
C THR A 17 29.12 -12.75 -16.37
N ALA A 18 28.09 -13.63 -16.36
CA ALA A 18 27.51 -14.16 -17.58
C ALA A 18 26.98 -13.01 -18.47
N VAL A 19 27.30 -13.08 -19.76
CA VAL A 19 26.89 -12.06 -20.74
C VAL A 19 25.72 -12.58 -21.54
N VAL A 20 24.66 -11.79 -21.64
CA VAL A 20 23.47 -12.11 -22.41
C VAL A 20 23.43 -11.26 -23.66
N PRO A 21 23.33 -11.87 -24.85
CA PRO A 21 23.12 -11.12 -26.07
C PRO A 21 21.67 -10.62 -26.14
N PHE A 22 21.47 -9.35 -26.54
CA PHE A 22 20.16 -8.79 -26.84
C PHE A 22 20.24 -7.91 -28.09
N SER A 23 19.14 -7.77 -28.80
CA SER A 23 19.05 -6.96 -30.00
C SER A 23 18.16 -5.74 -29.79
N GLN A 24 18.62 -4.58 -30.19
CA GLN A 24 17.87 -3.34 -30.18
C GLN A 24 18.12 -2.57 -31.46
N GLY A 25 17.07 -2.23 -32.20
CA GLY A 25 17.20 -1.47 -33.46
C GLY A 25 17.98 -2.20 -34.55
N GLY A 26 17.99 -3.54 -34.59
CA GLY A 26 18.74 -4.35 -35.55
C GLY A 26 20.23 -4.52 -35.22
N VAL A 27 20.70 -3.97 -34.10
CA VAL A 27 22.08 -4.13 -33.63
C VAL A 27 22.08 -5.08 -32.44
N THR A 28 23.02 -6.06 -32.47
CA THR A 28 23.21 -7.01 -31.38
C THR A 28 24.18 -6.44 -30.35
N TYR A 29 23.74 -6.36 -29.11
CA TYR A 29 24.54 -5.96 -27.97
C TYR A 29 24.80 -7.15 -27.07
N ALA A 30 25.81 -7.05 -26.23
CA ALA A 30 26.08 -8.00 -25.17
C ALA A 30 26.21 -7.26 -23.84
N GLY A 31 25.47 -7.67 -22.84
CA GLY A 31 25.51 -7.06 -21.51
C GLY A 31 25.62 -8.13 -20.43
N PRO A 32 26.25 -7.81 -19.28
CA PRO A 32 26.34 -8.75 -18.18
C PRO A 32 24.94 -9.08 -17.64
N LEU A 33 24.72 -10.33 -17.25
CA LEU A 33 23.45 -10.77 -16.64
C LEU A 33 23.11 -9.93 -15.40
N SER A 34 24.13 -9.44 -14.68
CA SER A 34 23.97 -8.53 -13.56
C SER A 34 23.31 -7.18 -13.96
N SER A 35 23.48 -6.71 -15.20
CA SER A 35 22.81 -5.50 -15.65
C SER A 35 21.32 -5.70 -15.93
N LEU A 36 20.90 -6.91 -16.26
CA LEU A 36 19.48 -7.29 -16.34
C LEU A 36 18.88 -7.47 -14.94
N ALA A 37 19.70 -7.92 -13.98
CA ALA A 37 19.30 -8.05 -12.58
C ALA A 37 19.44 -6.75 -11.80
N ALA A 38 20.30 -5.81 -12.22
CA ALA A 38 20.53 -4.52 -11.56
C ALA A 38 19.32 -3.57 -11.62
N GLY A 39 18.39 -3.83 -12.54
CA GLY A 39 17.06 -3.25 -12.47
C GLY A 39 16.09 -4.25 -11.88
N SER A 40 16.30 -4.72 -10.64
CA SER A 40 15.24 -5.50 -9.99
C SER A 40 13.99 -4.66 -9.97
N LEU A 41 13.15 -4.88 -10.99
CA LEU A 41 11.84 -4.23 -11.12
C LEU A 41 10.92 -4.60 -9.94
N VAL A 42 11.36 -5.55 -9.11
CA VAL A 42 10.63 -6.07 -7.96
C VAL A 42 11.38 -5.76 -6.67
N THR A 43 10.74 -5.03 -5.79
CA THR A 43 11.22 -4.75 -4.43
C THR A 43 10.20 -5.24 -3.43
N ASN A 44 10.66 -5.96 -2.41
CA ASN A 44 9.82 -6.44 -1.31
C ASN A 44 10.29 -5.83 0.00
N GLY A 45 9.38 -5.65 0.93
CA GLY A 45 9.73 -5.18 2.27
C GLY A 45 8.55 -5.16 3.22
N ALA A 46 8.82 -4.68 4.42
CA ALA A 46 7.82 -4.45 5.46
C ALA A 46 7.53 -2.96 5.58
N TRP A 47 6.35 -2.64 6.11
CA TRP A 47 5.94 -1.29 6.48
C TRP A 47 5.08 -1.33 7.74
N THR A 48 4.92 -0.19 8.39
CA THR A 48 4.17 -0.09 9.65
C THR A 48 2.92 0.75 9.44
N PRO A 49 1.73 0.12 9.30
CA PRO A 49 0.48 0.85 9.20
C PRO A 49 0.15 1.57 10.51
N LEU A 50 -0.33 2.80 10.43
CA LEU A 50 -0.71 3.63 11.58
C LEU A 50 -2.07 4.26 11.32
N ILE A 51 -2.98 4.21 12.29
CA ILE A 51 -4.22 5.00 12.24
C ILE A 51 -3.87 6.43 12.65
N ASP A 52 -4.19 7.36 11.77
CA ASP A 52 -3.85 8.78 11.90
C ASP A 52 -5.06 9.64 11.50
N THR A 53 -5.00 10.94 11.75
CA THR A 53 -6.02 11.91 11.37
C THR A 53 -5.46 12.92 10.37
N GLU A 54 -6.37 13.57 9.66
CA GLU A 54 -6.02 14.50 8.58
C GLU A 54 -5.12 15.66 9.06
N ASP A 55 -5.32 16.14 10.27
CA ASP A 55 -4.52 17.22 10.86
C ASP A 55 -3.19 16.76 11.48
N GLY A 56 -3.02 15.44 11.70
CA GLY A 56 -1.84 14.86 12.34
C GLY A 56 -1.62 15.29 13.81
N ILE A 57 -2.55 16.06 14.38
CA ILE A 57 -2.44 16.62 15.75
C ILE A 57 -3.40 15.88 16.68
N SER A 58 -4.56 15.53 16.17
CA SER A 58 -5.64 14.90 16.92
C SER A 58 -5.67 13.39 16.76
N SER A 59 -4.54 12.78 16.41
CA SER A 59 -4.44 11.35 16.17
C SER A 59 -4.80 10.53 17.40
N PRO A 60 -5.49 9.39 17.23
CA PRO A 60 -5.83 8.54 18.35
C PRO A 60 -4.59 7.93 18.98
N VAL A 61 -4.63 7.70 20.28
CA VAL A 61 -3.57 6.96 20.99
C VAL A 61 -3.99 5.49 21.05
N ILE A 62 -3.21 4.64 20.43
CA ILE A 62 -3.47 3.20 20.31
C ILE A 62 -2.26 2.42 20.80
N THR A 63 -2.50 1.43 21.65
CA THR A 63 -1.50 0.40 21.96
C THR A 63 -1.71 -0.78 21.03
N TYR A 64 -0.82 -0.91 20.04
CA TYR A 64 -0.89 -2.01 19.08
C TYR A 64 -0.31 -3.30 19.67
N SER A 65 -1.05 -4.41 19.55
CA SER A 65 -0.56 -5.76 19.77
C SER A 65 -0.07 -6.41 18.47
N ILE A 66 -0.63 -5.97 17.33
CA ILE A 66 -0.17 -6.32 15.99
C ILE A 66 -0.20 -5.03 15.17
N GLN A 67 0.93 -4.73 14.52
CA GLN A 67 1.08 -3.57 13.66
C GLN A 67 2.12 -3.91 12.59
N GLN A 68 1.66 -4.55 11.53
CA GLN A 68 2.56 -5.05 10.49
C GLN A 68 1.95 -4.93 9.12
N GLY A 69 2.77 -4.66 8.14
CA GLY A 69 2.44 -4.67 6.74
C GLY A 69 3.60 -5.19 5.91
N ASN A 70 3.28 -5.75 4.75
CA ASN A 70 4.26 -6.15 3.76
C ASN A 70 3.92 -5.50 2.43
N TYR A 71 4.91 -5.32 1.60
CA TYR A 71 4.72 -4.82 0.25
C TYR A 71 5.58 -5.57 -0.78
N THR A 72 5.09 -5.57 -2.00
CA THR A 72 5.84 -5.90 -3.20
C THR A 72 5.62 -4.77 -4.20
N LYS A 73 6.71 -4.16 -4.66
CA LYS A 73 6.68 -3.12 -5.70
C LYS A 73 7.24 -3.68 -6.99
N ILE A 74 6.49 -3.50 -8.07
CA ILE A 74 6.90 -3.84 -9.44
C ILE A 74 6.78 -2.55 -10.26
N ASN A 75 7.89 -1.94 -10.62
CA ASN A 75 7.92 -0.58 -11.17
C ASN A 75 7.19 0.40 -10.24
N ASN A 76 6.07 0.97 -10.71
CA ASN A 76 5.25 1.92 -9.94
C ASN A 76 4.08 1.22 -9.24
N LEU A 77 3.78 -0.03 -9.56
CA LEU A 77 2.70 -0.77 -8.94
C LEU A 77 3.15 -1.34 -7.60
N VAL A 78 2.46 -0.97 -6.55
CA VAL A 78 2.72 -1.41 -5.18
C VAL A 78 1.57 -2.28 -4.70
N PHE A 79 1.86 -3.52 -4.39
CA PHE A 79 0.96 -4.44 -3.68
C PHE A 79 1.24 -4.29 -2.19
N ILE A 80 0.19 -4.16 -1.39
CA ILE A 80 0.31 -4.05 0.06
C ILE A 80 -0.60 -5.03 0.77
N THR A 81 -0.14 -5.47 1.92
CA THR A 81 -0.97 -6.10 2.95
C THR A 81 -0.76 -5.35 4.26
N GLY A 82 -1.76 -5.33 5.12
CA GLY A 82 -1.66 -4.75 6.44
C GLY A 82 -2.51 -5.50 7.46
N TRP A 83 -2.00 -5.59 8.67
CA TRP A 83 -2.71 -6.12 9.82
C TRP A 83 -2.43 -5.25 11.03
N MET A 84 -3.50 -4.71 11.59
CA MET A 84 -3.48 -3.91 12.81
C MET A 84 -4.46 -4.49 13.83
N ARG A 85 -3.98 -4.72 15.03
CA ARG A 85 -4.80 -5.06 16.21
C ARG A 85 -4.30 -4.23 17.38
N GLY A 86 -5.20 -3.63 18.11
CA GLY A 86 -4.79 -2.81 19.25
C GLY A 86 -5.94 -2.42 20.14
N VAL A 87 -5.57 -1.74 21.24
CA VAL A 87 -6.51 -1.14 22.21
C VAL A 87 -6.48 0.37 22.03
N VAL A 88 -7.65 0.98 21.94
CA VAL A 88 -7.80 2.43 21.86
C VAL A 88 -7.67 3.02 23.26
N ASN A 89 -6.60 3.77 23.53
CA ASN A 89 -6.36 4.45 24.81
C ASN A 89 -6.97 5.86 24.82
N SER A 90 -7.00 6.52 23.66
CA SER A 90 -7.66 7.81 23.44
C SER A 90 -8.11 7.89 22.00
N ARG A 91 -9.29 8.46 21.77
CA ARG A 91 -9.79 8.71 20.41
C ARG A 91 -9.24 9.99 19.79
N GLY A 92 -8.43 10.76 20.53
CA GLY A 92 -8.05 12.10 20.11
C GLY A 92 -9.20 13.09 20.28
N GLY A 93 -9.02 14.31 19.79
CA GLY A 93 -9.93 15.41 20.04
C GLY A 93 -10.76 15.92 18.86
N SER A 94 -10.76 15.23 17.72
CA SER A 94 -11.26 15.78 16.47
C SER A 94 -12.25 14.86 15.76
N SER A 95 -13.27 15.46 15.11
CA SER A 95 -14.13 14.80 14.12
C SER A 95 -13.48 14.73 12.72
N LYS A 96 -12.14 14.89 12.64
CA LYS A 96 -11.40 14.85 11.39
C LYS A 96 -11.38 13.46 10.78
N ARG A 97 -11.24 13.42 9.47
CA ARG A 97 -11.11 12.18 8.71
C ARG A 97 -9.99 11.32 9.26
N MET A 98 -10.26 10.03 9.33
CA MET A 98 -9.33 9.03 9.78
C MET A 98 -8.80 8.25 8.58
N PHE A 99 -7.52 7.93 8.59
CA PHE A 99 -6.87 7.18 7.52
C PHE A 99 -5.75 6.30 8.08
N ILE A 100 -5.26 5.39 7.24
CA ILE A 100 -4.08 4.60 7.55
C ILE A 100 -2.91 5.25 6.82
N SER A 101 -1.90 5.65 7.58
CA SER A 101 -0.64 6.23 7.12
C SER A 101 0.51 5.22 7.17
N GLY A 102 1.70 5.67 6.80
CA GLY A 102 2.93 4.87 6.84
C GLY A 102 3.13 3.98 5.63
N LEU A 103 2.39 4.21 4.52
CA LEU A 103 2.60 3.47 3.28
C LEU A 103 4.07 3.54 2.83
N PRO A 104 4.60 2.46 2.25
CA PRO A 104 6.04 2.32 1.95
C PRO A 104 6.57 3.28 0.88
N PHE A 105 5.68 3.82 0.04
CA PHE A 105 6.03 4.76 -1.02
C PHE A 105 4.98 5.86 -1.12
N ASP A 106 5.45 7.08 -1.39
CA ASP A 106 4.57 8.19 -1.71
C ASP A 106 3.69 7.86 -2.92
N GLY A 107 2.49 8.42 -2.94
CA GLY A 107 1.62 8.32 -4.09
C GLY A 107 2.18 9.12 -5.27
N ASN A 108 1.91 8.66 -6.48
CA ASN A 108 2.26 9.42 -7.67
C ASN A 108 1.24 10.55 -7.87
N SER A 109 1.69 11.80 -7.71
CA SER A 109 0.85 13.00 -7.85
C SER A 109 0.31 13.22 -9.29
N THR A 110 0.96 12.61 -10.28
CA THR A 110 0.53 12.70 -11.67
C THR A 110 -0.71 11.84 -11.94
N TYR A 111 -0.89 10.79 -11.15
CA TYR A 111 -2.03 9.90 -11.25
C TYR A 111 -2.85 10.03 -9.97
N ASN A 112 -3.91 10.84 -10.00
CA ASN A 112 -4.95 10.86 -8.96
C ASN A 112 -5.72 9.53 -8.96
N THR A 113 -5.01 8.43 -8.77
CA THR A 113 -5.60 7.09 -8.81
C THR A 113 -6.21 6.76 -7.47
N VAL A 114 -7.50 6.61 -7.47
CA VAL A 114 -8.25 6.01 -6.38
C VAL A 114 -8.19 4.49 -6.59
N SER A 115 -7.50 3.79 -5.70
CA SER A 115 -7.40 2.33 -5.78
C SER A 115 -8.15 1.68 -4.62
N PRO A 116 -9.09 0.76 -4.89
CA PRO A 116 -9.80 0.05 -3.84
C PRO A 116 -8.87 -0.92 -3.10
N ILE A 117 -9.07 -1.04 -1.80
CA ILE A 117 -8.37 -1.97 -0.91
C ILE A 117 -9.40 -2.95 -0.35
N SER A 118 -9.11 -4.22 -0.45
CA SER A 118 -9.94 -5.28 0.12
C SER A 118 -9.77 -5.37 1.62
N ILE A 119 -10.88 -5.55 2.35
CA ILE A 119 -10.90 -5.74 3.81
C ILE A 119 -11.05 -7.24 4.08
N GLY A 120 -10.08 -7.82 4.79
CA GLY A 120 -10.12 -9.22 5.22
C GLY A 120 -10.80 -9.40 6.58
N SER A 121 -10.55 -8.49 7.53
CA SER A 121 -11.17 -8.45 8.85
C SER A 121 -11.35 -7.01 9.30
N ASN A 122 -12.44 -6.72 10.04
CA ASN A 122 -12.74 -5.39 10.57
C ASN A 122 -13.60 -5.50 11.83
N ILE A 123 -13.02 -5.95 12.90
CA ILE A 123 -13.71 -6.20 14.18
C ILE A 123 -13.49 -5.02 15.13
N GLY A 124 -14.51 -4.70 15.93
CA GLY A 124 -14.44 -3.77 17.05
C GLY A 124 -14.75 -2.31 16.73
N PHE A 125 -14.84 -1.90 15.48
CA PHE A 125 -15.23 -0.53 15.12
C PHE A 125 -16.69 -0.26 15.45
N VAL A 126 -17.00 0.97 15.91
CA VAL A 126 -18.40 1.40 16.18
C VAL A 126 -19.17 1.43 14.85
N ASN A 127 -18.59 2.07 13.83
CA ASN A 127 -19.05 1.97 12.47
C ASN A 127 -18.01 1.19 11.67
N THR A 128 -18.45 0.04 11.17
CA THR A 128 -17.54 -0.87 10.46
C THR A 128 -17.05 -0.25 9.15
N PRO A 129 -15.72 -0.22 8.89
CA PRO A 129 -15.21 0.15 7.58
C PRO A 129 -15.83 -0.70 6.48
N ARG A 130 -16.41 -0.07 5.48
CA ARG A 130 -17.05 -0.75 4.33
C ARG A 130 -16.20 -0.73 3.09
N ALA A 131 -15.37 0.30 2.96
CA ALA A 131 -14.39 0.40 1.90
C ALA A 131 -13.12 1.05 2.42
N LEU A 132 -12.00 0.62 1.87
CA LEU A 132 -10.70 1.25 2.02
C LEU A 132 -10.26 1.71 0.63
N ILE A 133 -9.77 2.94 0.54
CA ILE A 133 -9.38 3.53 -0.72
C ILE A 133 -8.03 4.22 -0.55
N VAL A 134 -7.05 3.87 -1.40
CA VAL A 134 -5.80 4.62 -1.45
C VAL A 134 -6.00 5.85 -2.31
N TYR A 135 -5.71 7.00 -1.75
CA TYR A 135 -5.52 8.23 -2.51
C TYR A 135 -4.03 8.49 -2.68
N GLY A 136 -3.63 8.75 -3.91
CA GLY A 136 -2.33 9.34 -4.22
C GLY A 136 -2.24 10.76 -3.65
N SER A 137 -1.05 11.32 -3.69
CA SER A 137 -0.74 12.65 -3.15
C SER A 137 -1.61 13.76 -3.75
N GLY A 138 -1.84 14.83 -3.00
CA GLY A 138 -2.39 16.09 -3.49
C GLY A 138 -3.75 16.50 -2.90
N ILE A 139 -4.43 15.63 -2.15
CA ILE A 139 -5.77 15.94 -1.62
C ILE A 139 -5.71 16.74 -0.30
N ASN A 140 -4.56 16.71 0.39
CA ASN A 140 -4.46 17.37 1.67
C ASN A 140 -3.32 18.39 1.72
N ALA A 141 -3.65 19.64 2.08
CA ALA A 141 -2.69 20.73 2.25
C ALA A 141 -1.65 20.48 3.35
N PHE A 142 -1.93 19.62 4.33
CA PHE A 142 -1.03 19.34 5.45
C PHE A 142 0.07 18.33 5.14
N ARG A 143 -0.16 17.40 4.19
CA ARG A 143 0.82 16.39 3.77
C ARG A 143 0.68 16.08 2.27
N PRO A 144 1.14 16.95 1.39
CA PRO A 144 0.79 16.93 -0.05
C PRO A 144 1.36 15.75 -0.84
N ASN A 145 2.34 15.02 -0.32
CA ASN A 145 3.05 13.96 -1.06
C ASN A 145 2.82 12.55 -0.47
N GLU A 146 2.10 12.42 0.62
CA GLU A 146 1.92 11.15 1.31
C GLU A 146 0.73 10.37 0.74
N ALA A 147 0.96 9.13 0.31
CA ALA A 147 -0.13 8.22 0.00
C ALA A 147 -0.81 7.76 1.30
N ARG A 148 -2.13 7.65 1.29
CA ARG A 148 -2.93 7.27 2.47
C ARG A 148 -4.06 6.35 2.08
N ILE A 149 -4.45 5.50 3.02
CA ILE A 149 -5.64 4.67 2.88
C ILE A 149 -6.76 5.32 3.68
N PHE A 150 -7.74 5.89 2.98
CA PHE A 150 -8.96 6.42 3.61
C PHE A 150 -9.88 5.27 3.98
N MET A 151 -10.47 5.37 5.16
CA MET A 151 -11.48 4.46 5.65
C MET A 151 -12.87 5.09 5.44
N LEU A 152 -13.73 4.36 4.75
CA LEU A 152 -15.08 4.82 4.43
C LEU A 152 -16.11 3.96 5.17
N ARG A 153 -17.18 4.60 5.64
CA ARG A 153 -18.36 3.96 6.21
C ARG A 153 -19.61 4.27 5.39
N TRP A 154 -20.69 3.53 5.60
CA TRP A 154 -21.98 3.90 5.07
C TRP A 154 -22.56 5.08 5.86
N ASP A 155 -23.11 6.06 5.15
CA ASP A 155 -23.96 7.06 5.77
C ASP A 155 -25.27 6.38 6.18
N THR A 156 -25.47 6.18 7.49
CA THR A 156 -26.68 5.64 8.04
C THR A 156 -27.82 6.66 8.11
N PHE A 157 -27.50 7.95 7.92
CA PHE A 157 -28.46 9.04 8.08
C PHE A 157 -29.36 9.25 6.85
N ASN A 158 -28.95 8.77 5.69
CA ASN A 158 -29.69 8.97 4.45
C ASN A 158 -29.88 7.66 3.69
N ALA A 159 -30.82 6.83 4.18
CA ALA A 159 -31.16 5.53 3.59
C ALA A 159 -31.68 5.63 2.12
N ALA A 160 -31.98 6.84 1.66
CA ALA A 160 -32.43 7.11 0.28
C ALA A 160 -31.26 7.32 -0.72
N ILE A 161 -30.06 7.64 -0.21
CA ILE A 161 -28.86 7.81 -1.03
C ILE A 161 -27.74 7.11 -0.29
N ALA A 162 -27.36 5.90 -0.75
CA ALA A 162 -26.24 5.15 -0.19
C ALA A 162 -24.91 5.91 -0.45
N ASN A 163 -24.64 6.94 0.31
CA ASN A 163 -23.40 7.69 0.29
C ASN A 163 -22.40 7.04 1.24
N THR A 164 -21.16 6.91 0.79
CA THR A 164 -20.04 6.59 1.67
C THR A 164 -19.53 7.88 2.30
N GLU A 165 -19.36 7.86 3.61
CA GLU A 165 -18.71 8.94 4.37
C GLU A 165 -17.32 8.52 4.84
N ASP A 166 -16.44 9.49 4.99
CA ASP A 166 -15.15 9.26 5.62
C ASP A 166 -15.34 8.89 7.11
N MET A 167 -14.64 7.87 7.55
CA MET A 167 -14.58 7.54 8.97
C MET A 167 -13.82 8.61 9.76
N ASN A 168 -14.22 8.82 10.97
CA ASN A 168 -13.56 9.71 11.92
C ASN A 168 -13.24 8.98 13.23
N VAL A 169 -12.55 9.63 14.15
CA VAL A 169 -12.10 9.01 15.40
C VAL A 169 -13.22 8.49 16.30
N ASN A 170 -14.46 8.95 16.12
CA ASN A 170 -15.61 8.44 16.87
C ASN A 170 -16.06 7.07 16.38
N ASP A 171 -15.63 6.66 15.19
CA ASP A 171 -15.89 5.34 14.63
C ASP A 171 -14.95 4.26 15.19
N LEU A 172 -13.87 4.67 15.87
CA LEU A 172 -13.03 3.75 16.63
C LEU A 172 -13.82 3.10 17.78
N PRO A 173 -13.38 1.94 18.27
CA PRO A 173 -13.92 1.32 19.46
C PRO A 173 -13.95 2.26 20.67
N ALA A 174 -14.76 1.92 21.67
CA ALA A 174 -14.70 2.61 22.95
C ALA A 174 -13.27 2.56 23.54
N ILE A 175 -12.92 3.58 24.32
CA ILE A 175 -11.64 3.60 25.04
C ILE A 175 -11.53 2.33 25.90
N GLY A 176 -10.40 1.67 25.85
CA GLY A 176 -10.14 0.38 26.48
C GLY A 176 -10.58 -0.84 25.67
N SER A 177 -11.27 -0.64 24.55
CA SER A 177 -11.69 -1.73 23.66
C SER A 177 -10.71 -2.01 22.53
N THR A 178 -10.74 -3.25 22.05
CA THR A 178 -9.87 -3.72 20.96
C THR A 178 -10.51 -3.58 19.60
N PHE A 179 -9.66 -3.43 18.57
CA PHE A 179 -10.04 -3.60 17.17
C PHE A 179 -9.08 -4.56 16.47
N ASP A 180 -9.53 -5.11 15.35
CA ASP A 180 -8.73 -5.92 14.41
C ASP A 180 -9.09 -5.48 13.01
N LEU A 181 -8.08 -5.07 12.23
CA LEU A 181 -8.23 -4.66 10.84
C LEU A 181 -7.17 -5.33 9.98
N GLN A 182 -7.61 -6.12 9.01
CA GLN A 182 -6.77 -6.74 8.01
C GLN A 182 -7.19 -6.28 6.63
N PHE A 183 -6.23 -5.96 5.79
CA PHE A 183 -6.50 -5.46 4.45
C PHE A 183 -5.38 -5.80 3.47
N ALA A 184 -5.73 -5.80 2.18
CA ALA A 184 -4.79 -5.98 1.08
C ALA A 184 -5.25 -5.20 -0.15
N GLY A 185 -4.30 -4.72 -0.94
CA GLY A 185 -4.63 -4.01 -2.17
C GLY A 185 -3.41 -3.54 -2.94
N THR A 186 -3.67 -2.66 -3.89
CA THR A 186 -2.64 -2.10 -4.77
C THR A 186 -2.79 -0.60 -4.93
N TYR A 187 -1.69 0.09 -5.18
CA TYR A 187 -1.70 1.50 -5.57
C TYR A 187 -0.50 1.83 -6.47
N ILE A 188 -0.53 3.00 -7.11
CA ILE A 188 0.59 3.51 -7.89
C ILE A 188 1.46 4.39 -6.99
N GLY A 189 2.64 3.90 -6.69
CA GLY A 189 3.66 4.64 -5.94
C GLY A 189 4.49 5.52 -6.85
N LYS A 190 5.15 6.50 -6.25
CA LYS A 190 6.14 7.34 -6.90
C LYS A 190 7.38 6.50 -7.26
N GLN A 191 8.02 6.85 -8.38
CA GLN A 191 9.33 6.31 -8.75
C GLN A 191 10.41 6.85 -7.83
#